data_88105a74e1115ce221579db81f05709b
#
_entry.id   88105a74e1115ce221579db81f05709b
#
_cell.length_a   1.000
_cell.length_b   1.000
_cell.length_c   1.000
_cell.angle_alpha   90.00
_cell.angle_beta   90.00
_cell.angle_gamma   90.00
#
_symmetry.space_group_name_H-M   'P 1'
#
loop_
_entity.id
_entity.type
_entity.pdbx_description
1 polymer ?
#
loop_
_entity_poly.entity_id
_entity_poly.type
_entity_poly.pdbx_seq_one_letter_code
_entity_poly.pdbx_strand_id
1 'polypeptide(L)'
;MKRKRTILIALAVLAAAALIWLAATYHVVDFKLYRRDTTQLDLRGQDISASHYEKLKAKLPDAQIRWDVPFQGGALADDTTEVTVTALSQEDAQILAKYLPRLRKVNAEECADYDSLLSLKRQRPGVQVNYRVKINGVSYASDAVKLTLSGIGKEELGQLAYLYNLKTVEVTGGEGAALAALQAQCQESGIAFQIRIGGDIVSETVRTLTVDGVEEEELGLFVLLPGLKTLHLTQPEASARSLLELRETLSGAAVTWEKDILGLTFSDDATEIDLTDVIALGEGEKLGDKTAYQHGLEYPVQGTQEEIPTAIKISKYHPIPDKTEDTGELIAQVEAAMAYFPEAQTLILQGSVLDNEAMSAFREAHREDYKVVWSVQCGYVLTRTDAEFFMPVKYHVYYLSDEEAYNLRYCEDIVALDIGHMAVSDISFVEFMPKLEYLILAHTSIRYIKPIRTCKNLKFLEVDWTAIQDFSPLLDCTGLQDLNIGLTPANISPIRKMTWLKNLWMIFRKDEAYVTSQALPDTKVVCGGSATVDSGWRDLPNYYAMRDCLKMYYMSW
;
A
#
# COMPACT_ATOMS: atom_id res chain seq x y z
N MET A 1 38.18 92.60 61.84
CA MET A 1 37.04 91.69 61.40
C MET A 1 36.32 92.25 60.17
N LYS A 2 36.08 93.54 59.99
CA LYS A 2 35.31 94.08 58.84
C LYS A 2 35.95 93.76 57.47
N ARG A 3 37.26 93.84 57.24
CA ARG A 3 37.97 93.58 55.99
C ARG A 3 37.86 92.09 55.55
N LYS A 4 37.88 91.09 56.47
CA LYS A 4 37.71 89.65 56.08
C LYS A 4 36.29 89.39 55.64
N ARG A 5 35.27 90.06 56.25
CA ARG A 5 33.85 89.88 55.85
C ARG A 5 33.58 90.46 54.44
N THR A 6 34.20 91.63 54.08
CA THR A 6 34.07 92.23 52.75
C THR A 6 34.73 91.41 51.70
N ILE A 7 35.88 90.80 51.91
CA ILE A 7 36.55 89.88 51.04
C ILE A 7 35.72 88.61 50.83
N LEU A 8 35.11 88.03 51.88
CA LEU A 8 34.24 86.86 51.77
C LEU A 8 32.97 87.17 50.98
N ILE A 9 32.35 88.37 51.14
CA ILE A 9 31.17 88.78 50.39
C ILE A 9 31.55 89.00 48.92
N ALA A 10 32.69 89.66 48.65
CA ALA A 10 33.14 89.79 47.27
C ALA A 10 33.45 88.45 46.56
N LEU A 11 34.07 87.53 47.30
CA LEU A 11 34.28 86.15 46.77
C LEU A 11 32.96 85.39 46.53
N ALA A 12 32.00 85.60 47.41
CA ALA A 12 30.65 84.95 47.27
C ALA A 12 29.92 85.58 46.02
N VAL A 13 30.00 86.93 45.85
CA VAL A 13 29.40 87.58 44.67
C VAL A 13 30.10 87.18 43.38
N LEU A 14 31.43 87.08 43.37
CA LEU A 14 32.18 86.56 42.22
C LEU A 14 31.87 85.06 41.94
N ALA A 15 31.74 84.24 42.97
CA ALA A 15 31.37 82.88 42.81
C ALA A 15 29.93 82.75 42.27
N ALA A 16 28.99 83.58 42.80
CA ALA A 16 27.62 83.65 42.30
C ALA A 16 27.54 84.10 40.84
N ALA A 17 28.32 85.21 40.51
CA ALA A 17 28.41 85.67 39.12
C ALA A 17 29.02 84.62 38.17
N ALA A 18 30.05 83.93 38.63
CA ALA A 18 30.67 82.85 37.89
C ALA A 18 29.68 81.64 37.69
N LEU A 19 28.90 81.30 38.73
CA LEU A 19 27.88 80.29 38.64
C LEU A 19 26.72 80.70 37.68
N ILE A 20 26.30 82.01 37.73
CA ILE A 20 25.30 82.56 36.82
C ILE A 20 25.81 82.51 35.37
N TRP A 21 27.03 82.91 35.14
CA TRP A 21 27.68 82.90 33.85
C TRP A 21 27.83 81.47 33.31
N LEU A 22 28.28 80.53 34.17
CA LEU A 22 28.35 79.12 33.85
C LEU A 22 26.94 78.52 33.50
N ALA A 23 25.94 78.86 34.27
CA ALA A 23 24.55 78.42 34.00
C ALA A 23 23.95 79.06 32.76
N ALA A 24 24.34 80.28 32.41
CA ALA A 24 23.92 80.98 31.19
C ALA A 24 24.63 80.44 29.95
N THR A 25 25.86 79.98 30.06
CA THR A 25 26.73 79.62 28.91
C THR A 25 26.78 78.10 28.68
N TYR A 26 26.60 77.31 29.73
CA TYR A 26 26.75 75.84 29.65
C TYR A 26 25.53 75.09 30.17
N HIS A 27 25.27 73.92 29.60
CA HIS A 27 24.45 72.90 30.17
C HIS A 27 25.34 71.95 31.00
N VAL A 28 24.92 71.53 32.16
CA VAL A 28 25.54 70.47 32.94
C VAL A 28 24.77 69.18 32.67
N VAL A 29 25.47 68.16 32.17
CA VAL A 29 24.93 66.83 31.97
C VAL A 29 25.93 65.83 32.58
N ASP A 30 25.50 65.09 33.57
CA ASP A 30 26.28 64.09 34.31
C ASP A 30 27.70 64.57 34.67
N PHE A 31 27.79 65.77 35.30
CA PHE A 31 29.02 66.44 35.72
C PHE A 31 29.94 66.94 34.63
N LYS A 32 29.51 66.87 33.32
CA LYS A 32 30.24 67.48 32.22
C LYS A 32 29.56 68.78 31.76
N LEU A 33 30.36 69.77 31.30
CA LEU A 33 29.91 71.09 30.81
C LEU A 33 29.86 71.09 29.28
N TYR A 34 28.70 71.46 28.72
CA TYR A 34 28.48 71.56 27.28
C TYR A 34 27.96 72.96 26.94
N ARG A 35 28.59 73.70 25.98
CA ARG A 35 28.14 75.04 25.59
C ARG A 35 26.72 74.97 25.00
N ARG A 36 25.88 75.91 25.38
CA ARG A 36 24.48 76.02 24.93
C ARG A 36 24.35 76.33 23.41
N ASP A 37 25.33 76.99 22.82
CA ASP A 37 25.40 77.38 21.41
C ASP A 37 26.09 76.30 20.54
N THR A 38 26.34 75.10 21.08
CA THR A 38 26.97 74.02 20.37
C THR A 38 26.02 73.52 19.29
N THR A 39 26.45 73.62 18.02
CA THR A 39 25.71 73.05 16.84
C THR A 39 26.26 71.71 16.37
N GLN A 40 27.53 71.45 16.69
CA GLN A 40 28.19 70.16 16.36
C GLN A 40 28.96 69.66 17.60
N LEU A 41 28.78 68.40 17.94
CA LEU A 41 29.45 67.78 19.09
C LEU A 41 29.95 66.41 18.71
N ASP A 42 31.27 66.19 18.73
CA ASP A 42 31.87 64.90 18.50
C ASP A 42 32.30 64.23 19.83
N LEU A 43 31.63 63.16 20.20
CA LEU A 43 31.88 62.41 21.43
C LEU A 43 32.41 61.02 21.12
N ARG A 44 32.79 60.73 19.89
CA ARG A 44 33.34 59.41 19.50
C ARG A 44 34.65 59.15 20.24
N GLY A 45 34.91 57.89 20.60
CA GLY A 45 36.04 57.50 21.44
C GLY A 45 35.86 57.82 22.94
N GLN A 46 34.69 58.38 23.37
CA GLN A 46 34.34 58.59 24.76
C GLN A 46 33.31 57.54 25.21
N ASP A 47 33.43 57.03 26.42
CA ASP A 47 32.45 56.13 26.98
C ASP A 47 31.20 56.94 27.42
N ILE A 48 30.20 56.96 26.53
CA ILE A 48 28.95 57.71 26.71
C ILE A 48 27.79 56.71 26.78
N SER A 49 27.09 56.71 27.91
CA SER A 49 25.89 55.90 28.05
C SER A 49 24.73 56.47 27.23
N ALA A 50 23.79 55.58 26.81
CA ALA A 50 22.56 56.00 26.12
C ALA A 50 21.74 57.01 26.95
N SER A 51 21.70 56.86 28.28
CA SER A 51 21.08 57.84 29.18
C SER A 51 21.76 59.22 29.16
N HIS A 52 23.09 59.24 29.08
CA HIS A 52 23.84 60.48 28.97
C HIS A 52 23.54 61.19 27.63
N TYR A 53 23.54 60.40 26.50
CA TYR A 53 23.18 60.93 25.18
C TYR A 53 21.77 61.53 25.18
N GLU A 54 20.77 60.87 25.76
CA GLU A 54 19.39 61.36 25.84
C GLU A 54 19.26 62.67 26.60
N LYS A 55 19.91 62.77 27.76
CA LYS A 55 19.94 64.00 28.54
C LYS A 55 20.61 65.12 27.77
N LEU A 56 21.69 64.82 27.06
CA LEU A 56 22.42 65.75 26.24
C LEU A 56 21.60 66.27 25.06
N LYS A 57 20.95 65.34 24.35
CA LYS A 57 20.08 65.66 23.21
C LYS A 57 18.86 66.49 23.61
N ALA A 58 18.32 66.25 24.82
CA ALA A 58 17.25 67.04 25.40
C ALA A 58 17.70 68.48 25.74
N LYS A 59 18.97 68.68 26.09
CA LYS A 59 19.54 70.01 26.40
C LYS A 59 20.07 70.76 25.18
N LEU A 60 20.48 70.01 24.14
CA LEU A 60 21.02 70.57 22.88
C LEU A 60 20.21 69.96 21.71
N PRO A 61 18.93 70.35 21.55
CA PRO A 61 18.05 69.71 20.54
C PRO A 61 18.51 69.94 19.11
N ASP A 62 19.13 71.06 18.79
CA ASP A 62 19.58 71.43 17.48
C ASP A 62 21.01 70.98 17.14
N ALA A 63 21.74 70.43 18.14
CA ALA A 63 23.11 69.98 17.94
C ALA A 63 23.16 68.68 17.16
N GLN A 64 24.06 68.55 16.20
CA GLN A 64 24.50 67.32 15.62
C GLN A 64 25.48 66.63 16.56
N ILE A 65 25.04 65.59 17.26
CA ILE A 65 25.87 64.88 18.24
C ILE A 65 26.33 63.58 17.58
N ARG A 66 27.65 63.47 17.38
CA ARG A 66 28.34 62.26 16.93
C ARG A 66 28.83 61.50 18.16
N TRP A 67 28.54 60.20 18.26
CA TRP A 67 28.92 59.40 19.40
C TRP A 67 29.03 57.93 19.06
N ASP A 68 29.67 57.17 19.88
CA ASP A 68 29.73 55.72 19.80
C ASP A 68 28.61 55.13 20.63
N VAL A 69 27.68 54.45 19.93
CA VAL A 69 26.49 53.84 20.54
C VAL A 69 26.90 52.57 21.29
N PRO A 70 26.70 52.47 22.61
CA PRO A 70 27.00 51.24 23.35
C PRO A 70 26.16 50.06 22.83
N PHE A 71 26.81 48.96 22.45
CA PHE A 71 26.14 47.79 21.90
C PHE A 71 26.91 46.53 22.25
N GLN A 72 26.28 45.58 22.93
CA GLN A 72 26.78 44.23 23.27
C GLN A 72 28.20 44.24 23.88
N GLY A 73 28.48 45.12 24.82
CA GLY A 73 29.77 45.24 25.49
C GLY A 73 30.87 45.95 24.62
N GLY A 74 30.53 46.40 23.45
CA GLY A 74 31.33 47.24 22.57
C GLY A 74 30.62 48.51 22.22
N ALA A 75 30.99 49.16 21.10
CA ALA A 75 30.36 50.36 20.61
C ALA A 75 30.27 50.37 19.08
N LEU A 76 29.22 50.99 18.54
CA LEU A 76 28.97 51.18 17.13
C LEU A 76 28.98 52.68 16.81
N ALA A 77 29.61 53.09 15.74
CA ALA A 77 29.53 54.49 15.30
C ALA A 77 28.07 54.86 14.96
N ASP A 78 27.65 56.10 15.29
CA ASP A 78 26.27 56.58 15.06
C ASP A 78 25.88 56.65 13.56
N ASP A 79 26.85 56.58 12.65
CA ASP A 79 26.66 56.52 11.20
C ASP A 79 26.80 55.12 10.60
N THR A 80 26.83 54.09 11.45
CA THR A 80 26.88 52.67 11.04
C THR A 80 25.70 52.36 10.13
N THR A 81 25.99 51.71 8.99
CA THR A 81 24.99 51.34 7.98
C THR A 81 24.69 49.84 7.97
N GLU A 82 25.56 49.00 8.51
CA GLU A 82 25.44 47.56 8.56
C GLU A 82 25.95 47.00 9.89
N VAL A 83 25.24 46.07 10.49
CA VAL A 83 25.61 45.42 11.74
C VAL A 83 25.46 43.89 11.57
N THR A 84 26.40 43.13 12.12
CA THR A 84 26.30 41.66 12.19
C THR A 84 26.15 41.25 13.65
N VAL A 85 25.15 40.39 13.92
CA VAL A 85 24.83 39.87 15.27
C VAL A 85 24.62 38.36 15.24
N THR A 86 25.04 37.70 16.30
CA THR A 86 24.77 36.25 16.55
C THR A 86 23.70 36.05 17.60
N ALA A 87 23.41 37.08 18.40
CA ALA A 87 22.32 37.16 19.36
C ALA A 87 21.78 38.59 19.38
N LEU A 88 20.50 38.78 19.69
CA LEU A 88 19.88 40.11 19.75
C LEU A 88 18.80 40.14 20.83
N SER A 89 19.09 40.81 21.96
CA SER A 89 18.07 41.06 22.97
C SER A 89 17.04 42.10 22.50
N GLN A 90 15.90 42.21 23.18
CA GLN A 90 14.90 43.26 22.91
C GLN A 90 15.47 44.64 23.17
N GLU A 91 16.38 44.79 24.14
CA GLU A 91 17.09 46.05 24.44
C GLU A 91 18.04 46.40 23.32
N ASP A 92 18.83 45.44 22.81
CA ASP A 92 19.71 45.64 21.67
C ASP A 92 18.93 46.08 20.41
N ALA A 93 17.79 45.44 20.14
CA ALA A 93 16.91 45.77 19.03
C ALA A 93 16.42 47.23 19.12
N GLN A 94 16.09 47.71 20.33
CA GLN A 94 15.69 49.08 20.59
C GLN A 94 16.86 50.06 20.38
N ILE A 95 18.08 49.70 20.82
CA ILE A 95 19.29 50.46 20.61
C ILE A 95 19.56 50.67 19.11
N LEU A 96 19.55 49.58 18.34
CA LEU A 96 19.74 49.62 16.87
C LEU A 96 18.65 50.45 16.19
N ALA A 97 17.41 50.33 16.61
CA ALA A 97 16.29 51.07 16.03
C ALA A 97 16.37 52.57 16.31
N LYS A 98 16.76 52.94 17.55
CA LYS A 98 16.68 54.33 18.03
C LYS A 98 17.93 55.17 17.74
N TYR A 99 19.10 54.55 17.91
CA TYR A 99 20.35 55.32 17.92
C TYR A 99 21.20 55.21 16.64
N LEU A 100 20.84 54.29 15.71
CA LEU A 100 21.53 54.16 14.42
C LEU A 100 20.64 54.63 13.25
N PRO A 101 20.48 55.95 13.05
CA PRO A 101 19.56 56.49 12.03
C PRO A 101 19.92 56.11 10.59
N ARG A 102 21.21 55.80 10.33
CA ARG A 102 21.72 55.38 9.01
C ARG A 102 21.76 53.89 8.77
N LEU A 103 21.35 53.10 9.75
CA LEU A 103 21.29 51.63 9.64
C LEU A 103 20.41 51.23 8.46
N ARG A 104 20.95 50.41 7.56
CA ARG A 104 20.27 49.87 6.36
C ARG A 104 20.15 48.36 6.39
N LYS A 105 21.11 47.69 7.06
CA LYS A 105 21.19 46.24 7.03
C LYS A 105 21.64 45.67 8.38
N VAL A 106 20.97 44.57 8.80
CA VAL A 106 21.38 43.75 9.92
C VAL A 106 21.52 42.31 9.45
N ASN A 107 22.73 41.75 9.55
CA ASN A 107 23.03 40.38 9.27
C ASN A 107 22.95 39.57 10.57
N ALA A 108 21.99 38.67 10.65
CA ALA A 108 21.69 37.87 11.84
C ALA A 108 21.44 36.39 11.47
N GLU A 109 22.22 35.86 10.48
CA GLU A 109 21.97 34.51 9.93
C GLU A 109 22.07 33.39 10.96
N GLU A 110 22.91 33.60 12.01
CA GLU A 110 23.08 32.64 13.10
C GLU A 110 22.25 32.98 14.37
N CYS A 111 21.47 34.09 14.33
CA CYS A 111 20.70 34.55 15.46
C CYS A 111 19.32 33.86 15.53
N ALA A 112 19.00 33.28 16.68
CA ALA A 112 17.72 32.63 16.93
C ALA A 112 16.71 33.52 17.72
N ASP A 113 17.05 34.77 18.00
CA ASP A 113 16.18 35.69 18.75
C ASP A 113 15.14 36.33 17.81
N TYR A 114 14.31 35.53 17.18
CA TYR A 114 13.38 35.95 16.13
C TYR A 114 12.43 37.07 16.56
N ASP A 115 11.94 37.06 17.81
CA ASP A 115 11.06 38.11 18.32
C ASP A 115 11.74 39.48 18.31
N SER A 116 13.01 39.55 18.72
CA SER A 116 13.79 40.78 18.74
C SER A 116 14.10 41.27 17.32
N LEU A 117 14.44 40.35 16.41
CA LEU A 117 14.70 40.66 14.98
C LEU A 117 13.42 41.17 14.31
N LEU A 118 12.29 40.55 14.54
CA LEU A 118 11.01 40.99 14.00
C LEU A 118 10.57 42.33 14.61
N SER A 119 10.82 42.56 15.89
CA SER A 119 10.56 43.84 16.57
C SER A 119 11.38 44.95 15.92
N LEU A 120 12.68 44.73 15.67
CA LEU A 120 13.53 45.66 14.95
C LEU A 120 12.99 45.98 13.55
N LYS A 121 12.59 44.94 12.80
CA LYS A 121 12.02 45.11 11.46
C LYS A 121 10.72 45.92 11.47
N ARG A 122 9.85 45.70 12.45
CA ARG A 122 8.60 46.49 12.63
C ARG A 122 8.87 47.95 12.98
N GLN A 123 9.84 48.22 13.87
CA GLN A 123 10.23 49.59 14.24
C GLN A 123 10.94 50.34 13.08
N ARG A 124 11.68 49.62 12.27
CA ARG A 124 12.47 50.16 11.15
C ARG A 124 12.17 49.39 9.83
N PRO A 125 11.00 49.58 9.21
CA PRO A 125 10.61 48.86 8.00
C PRO A 125 11.61 48.98 6.82
N GLY A 126 12.33 50.11 6.74
CA GLY A 126 13.36 50.37 5.72
C GLY A 126 14.69 49.64 5.95
N VAL A 127 14.92 49.04 7.12
CA VAL A 127 16.12 48.25 7.40
C VAL A 127 15.92 46.82 6.89
N GLN A 128 16.88 46.32 6.12
CA GLN A 128 16.95 44.93 5.73
C GLN A 128 17.48 44.10 6.93
N VAL A 129 16.69 43.19 7.44
CA VAL A 129 17.06 42.32 8.56
C VAL A 129 17.14 40.89 8.03
N ASN A 130 18.36 40.40 7.84
CA ASN A 130 18.62 39.09 7.25
C ASN A 130 18.85 38.06 8.38
N TYR A 131 17.94 37.13 8.53
CA TYR A 131 18.06 35.96 9.39
C TYR A 131 17.42 34.75 8.73
N ARG A 132 17.62 33.61 9.29
CA ARG A 132 17.06 32.36 8.76
C ARG A 132 16.11 31.73 9.78
N VAL A 133 14.94 31.34 9.30
CA VAL A 133 13.91 30.65 10.09
C VAL A 133 13.95 29.17 9.75
N LYS A 134 14.06 28.32 10.76
CA LYS A 134 14.02 26.86 10.56
C LYS A 134 12.59 26.35 10.67
N ILE A 135 12.15 25.61 9.65
CA ILE A 135 10.84 24.93 9.60
C ILE A 135 11.10 23.54 9.03
N ASN A 136 10.71 22.48 9.73
CA ASN A 136 10.99 21.08 9.38
C ASN A 136 12.48 20.83 9.07
N GLY A 137 13.37 21.39 9.86
CA GLY A 137 14.81 21.26 9.65
C GLY A 137 15.37 22.03 8.45
N VAL A 138 14.52 22.59 7.60
CA VAL A 138 14.91 23.43 6.46
C VAL A 138 15.02 24.89 6.88
N SER A 139 16.04 25.59 6.37
CA SER A 139 16.36 26.97 6.73
C SER A 139 15.91 27.93 5.64
N TYR A 140 14.96 28.79 5.95
CA TYR A 140 14.38 29.76 5.02
C TYR A 140 14.86 31.19 5.32
N ALA A 141 15.02 32.00 4.29
CA ALA A 141 15.37 33.41 4.46
C ALA A 141 14.17 34.16 5.06
N SER A 142 14.46 35.12 5.97
CA SER A 142 13.44 35.92 6.67
C SER A 142 12.54 36.75 5.75
N ASP A 143 13.03 37.06 4.55
CA ASP A 143 12.33 37.83 3.51
C ASP A 143 11.71 36.94 2.42
N ALA A 144 11.64 35.62 2.63
CA ALA A 144 11.03 34.69 1.69
C ALA A 144 9.59 35.12 1.37
N VAL A 145 9.27 35.17 0.08
CA VAL A 145 7.94 35.54 -0.44
C VAL A 145 7.05 34.33 -0.60
N LYS A 146 7.65 33.19 -0.93
CA LYS A 146 6.97 31.90 -1.12
C LYS A 146 7.66 30.82 -0.30
N LEU A 147 6.87 29.96 0.28
CA LEU A 147 7.30 28.78 1.02
C LEU A 147 6.69 27.54 0.38
N THR A 148 7.49 26.49 0.17
CA THR A 148 7.00 25.18 -0.25
C THR A 148 7.32 24.17 0.85
N LEU A 149 6.30 23.47 1.34
CA LEU A 149 6.39 22.57 2.50
C LEU A 149 5.87 21.17 2.12
N SER A 150 6.67 20.15 2.42
CA SER A 150 6.24 18.75 2.36
C SER A 150 5.65 18.24 3.69
N GLY A 151 5.33 19.16 4.60
CA GLY A 151 4.75 18.94 5.92
C GLY A 151 5.15 20.03 6.89
N ILE A 152 4.47 20.10 8.04
CA ILE A 152 4.80 21.01 9.14
C ILE A 152 4.31 20.41 10.46
N GLY A 153 5.13 20.49 11.51
CA GLY A 153 4.72 20.14 12.87
C GLY A 153 3.89 21.26 13.50
N LYS A 154 2.96 20.92 14.40
CA LYS A 154 2.14 21.91 15.12
C LYS A 154 2.98 22.94 15.89
N GLU A 155 4.11 22.50 16.43
CA GLU A 155 5.04 23.36 17.19
C GLU A 155 5.75 24.38 16.30
N GLU A 156 5.85 24.10 15.00
CA GLU A 156 6.56 24.95 14.04
C GLU A 156 5.66 25.96 13.32
N LEU A 157 4.33 25.81 13.45
CA LEU A 157 3.37 26.75 12.84
C LEU A 157 3.66 28.21 13.25
N GLY A 158 4.03 28.45 14.52
CA GLY A 158 4.41 29.75 15.01
C GLY A 158 5.61 30.40 14.30
N GLN A 159 6.48 29.59 13.71
CA GLN A 159 7.68 30.08 13.02
C GLN A 159 7.36 30.87 11.75
N LEU A 160 6.20 30.64 11.13
CA LEU A 160 5.76 31.38 9.93
C LEU A 160 5.65 32.89 10.20
N ALA A 161 5.32 33.29 11.41
CA ALA A 161 5.20 34.70 11.80
C ALA A 161 6.52 35.47 11.69
N TYR A 162 7.66 34.76 11.68
CA TYR A 162 8.99 35.37 11.56
C TYR A 162 9.45 35.58 10.09
N LEU A 163 8.67 35.07 9.10
CA LEU A 163 8.90 35.32 7.69
C LEU A 163 8.11 36.58 7.28
N TYR A 164 8.69 37.75 7.52
CA TYR A 164 7.99 39.02 7.46
C TYR A 164 7.51 39.48 6.06
N ASN A 165 7.94 38.79 5.00
CA ASN A 165 7.55 39.09 3.61
C ASN A 165 6.77 37.95 2.95
N LEU A 166 6.38 36.92 3.71
CA LEU A 166 5.69 35.73 3.20
C LEU A 166 4.32 36.10 2.63
N LYS A 167 4.06 35.69 1.38
CA LYS A 167 2.80 35.93 0.67
C LYS A 167 2.11 34.64 0.26
N THR A 168 2.87 33.56 0.07
CA THR A 168 2.33 32.31 -0.43
C THR A 168 2.96 31.13 0.31
N VAL A 169 2.14 30.23 0.79
CA VAL A 169 2.54 28.92 1.27
C VAL A 169 1.95 27.87 0.31
N GLU A 170 2.81 27.04 -0.23
CA GLU A 170 2.45 25.90 -1.05
C GLU A 170 2.74 24.62 -0.27
N VAL A 171 1.78 23.70 -0.20
CA VAL A 171 1.96 22.40 0.46
C VAL A 171 1.96 21.28 -0.58
N THR A 172 2.89 20.34 -0.41
CA THR A 172 3.09 19.19 -1.29
C THR A 172 2.90 17.84 -0.58
N GLY A 173 2.66 17.85 0.73
CA GLY A 173 2.47 16.68 1.55
C GLY A 173 2.35 17.03 3.03
N GLY A 174 2.08 16.03 3.87
CA GLY A 174 2.07 16.16 5.32
C GLY A 174 0.80 15.62 5.99
N GLU A 175 0.79 15.64 7.31
CA GLU A 175 -0.33 15.18 8.11
C GLU A 175 -1.54 16.14 7.96
N GLY A 176 -2.71 15.60 7.59
CA GLY A 176 -3.92 16.38 7.29
C GLY A 176 -4.35 17.34 8.40
N ALA A 177 -4.23 16.96 9.67
CA ALA A 177 -4.59 17.80 10.80
C ALA A 177 -3.64 19.01 10.96
N ALA A 178 -2.34 18.82 10.74
CA ALA A 178 -1.35 19.89 10.77
C ALA A 178 -1.49 20.83 9.56
N LEU A 179 -1.77 20.27 8.39
CA LEU A 179 -2.03 21.03 7.17
C LEU A 179 -3.29 21.88 7.28
N ALA A 180 -4.37 21.37 7.88
CA ALA A 180 -5.59 22.13 8.13
C ALA A 180 -5.34 23.32 9.10
N ALA A 181 -4.53 23.13 10.13
CA ALA A 181 -4.13 24.21 11.04
C ALA A 181 -3.27 25.26 10.32
N LEU A 182 -2.36 24.83 9.44
CA LEU A 182 -1.56 25.72 8.59
C LEU A 182 -2.44 26.55 7.65
N GLN A 183 -3.42 25.92 7.00
CA GLN A 183 -4.38 26.59 6.13
C GLN A 183 -5.14 27.69 6.88
N ALA A 184 -5.66 27.37 8.07
CA ALA A 184 -6.36 28.34 8.91
C ALA A 184 -5.48 29.53 9.28
N GLN A 185 -4.23 29.27 9.70
CA GLN A 185 -3.28 30.33 10.04
C GLN A 185 -2.91 31.20 8.82
N CYS A 186 -2.76 30.63 7.63
CA CYS A 186 -2.53 31.38 6.39
C CYS A 186 -3.72 32.30 6.09
N GLN A 187 -4.97 31.82 6.24
CA GLN A 187 -6.16 32.60 6.04
C GLN A 187 -6.25 33.78 7.02
N GLU A 188 -5.99 33.56 8.31
CA GLU A 188 -5.97 34.61 9.33
C GLU A 188 -4.90 35.68 9.05
N SER A 189 -3.75 35.26 8.52
CA SER A 189 -2.61 36.16 8.23
C SER A 189 -2.69 36.79 6.82
N GLY A 190 -3.69 36.47 6.01
CA GLY A 190 -3.82 36.97 4.63
C GLY A 190 -2.74 36.42 3.67
N ILE A 191 -2.17 35.26 3.99
CA ILE A 191 -1.19 34.55 3.17
C ILE A 191 -1.95 33.61 2.23
N ALA A 192 -1.64 33.62 0.94
CA ALA A 192 -2.22 32.70 -0.03
C ALA A 192 -1.76 31.27 0.26
N PHE A 193 -2.73 30.35 0.37
CA PHE A 193 -2.47 28.93 0.57
C PHE A 193 -2.73 28.16 -0.72
N GLN A 194 -1.81 27.30 -1.12
CA GLN A 194 -1.89 26.51 -2.34
C GLN A 194 -1.63 25.03 -2.03
N ILE A 195 -2.42 24.16 -2.60
CA ILE A 195 -2.31 22.70 -2.47
C ILE A 195 -1.76 22.19 -3.80
N ARG A 196 -0.63 21.47 -3.76
CA ARG A 196 -0.04 20.83 -4.94
C ARG A 196 -0.10 19.32 -4.80
N ILE A 197 -0.76 18.64 -5.74
CA ILE A 197 -0.93 17.19 -5.78
C ILE A 197 -0.55 16.71 -7.18
N GLY A 198 0.27 15.68 -7.27
CA GLY A 198 0.71 15.12 -8.55
C GLY A 198 1.38 16.15 -9.47
N GLY A 199 2.05 17.15 -8.89
CA GLY A 199 2.70 18.23 -9.63
C GLY A 199 1.82 19.42 -9.97
N ASP A 200 0.49 19.35 -9.85
CA ASP A 200 -0.46 20.39 -10.19
C ASP A 200 -1.03 21.14 -8.97
N ILE A 201 -1.35 22.42 -9.14
CA ILE A 201 -2.04 23.20 -8.10
C ILE A 201 -3.53 22.89 -8.18
N VAL A 202 -4.07 22.34 -7.08
CA VAL A 202 -5.46 21.91 -6.98
C VAL A 202 -6.28 22.97 -6.22
N SER A 203 -7.48 23.28 -6.75
CA SER A 203 -8.44 24.16 -6.08
C SER A 203 -9.19 23.42 -4.97
N GLU A 204 -9.40 24.07 -3.82
CA GLU A 204 -10.26 23.59 -2.73
C GLU A 204 -11.72 23.28 -3.17
N THR A 205 -12.15 23.84 -4.29
CA THR A 205 -13.50 23.64 -4.83
C THR A 205 -13.59 22.47 -5.81
N VAL A 206 -12.50 21.74 -6.04
CA VAL A 206 -12.46 20.56 -6.93
C VAL A 206 -13.47 19.51 -6.45
N ARG A 207 -14.20 18.92 -7.40
CA ARG A 207 -15.19 17.87 -7.11
C ARG A 207 -14.78 16.50 -7.58
N THR A 208 -14.00 16.45 -8.64
CA THR A 208 -13.49 15.20 -9.22
C THR A 208 -12.00 15.39 -9.47
N LEU A 209 -11.20 14.47 -9.01
CA LEU A 209 -9.75 14.50 -9.14
C LEU A 209 -9.25 13.11 -9.53
N THR A 210 -8.36 13.08 -10.52
CA THR A 210 -7.58 11.88 -10.87
C THR A 210 -6.11 12.21 -10.65
N VAL A 211 -5.40 11.35 -9.93
CA VAL A 211 -3.97 11.54 -9.60
C VAL A 211 -3.23 10.25 -9.90
N ASP A 212 -2.10 10.39 -10.57
CA ASP A 212 -1.19 9.29 -10.88
C ASP A 212 -0.02 9.25 -9.88
N GLY A 213 0.39 8.06 -9.45
CA GLY A 213 1.59 7.84 -8.64
C GLY A 213 1.57 8.51 -7.27
N VAL A 214 0.39 8.69 -6.62
CA VAL A 214 0.30 9.38 -5.33
C VAL A 214 1.15 8.70 -4.26
N GLU A 215 1.99 9.48 -3.57
CA GLU A 215 2.86 9.03 -2.50
C GLU A 215 2.16 9.09 -1.12
N GLU A 216 2.75 8.41 -0.13
CA GLU A 216 2.21 8.35 1.25
C GLU A 216 2.04 9.74 1.86
N GLU A 217 3.02 10.62 1.67
CA GLU A 217 3.04 11.97 2.22
C GLU A 217 1.98 12.90 1.62
N GLU A 218 1.49 12.58 0.42
CA GLU A 218 0.48 13.38 -0.27
C GLU A 218 -0.95 13.09 0.21
N LEU A 219 -1.20 11.93 0.84
CA LEU A 219 -2.55 11.50 1.23
C LEU A 219 -3.26 12.50 2.15
N GLY A 220 -2.51 13.16 3.05
CA GLY A 220 -3.04 14.19 3.94
C GLY A 220 -3.57 15.44 3.24
N LEU A 221 -3.16 15.68 1.98
CA LEU A 221 -3.62 16.85 1.20
C LEU A 221 -5.08 16.73 0.79
N PHE A 222 -5.59 15.52 0.56
CA PHE A 222 -6.98 15.30 0.13
C PHE A 222 -7.99 15.73 1.19
N VAL A 223 -7.62 15.73 2.47
CA VAL A 223 -8.47 16.20 3.57
C VAL A 223 -8.75 17.71 3.48
N LEU A 224 -7.87 18.47 2.80
CA LEU A 224 -8.01 19.90 2.56
C LEU A 224 -8.97 20.25 1.43
N LEU A 225 -9.59 19.25 0.78
CA LEU A 225 -10.47 19.40 -0.37
C LEU A 225 -11.93 19.09 0.02
N PRO A 226 -12.62 19.96 0.76
CA PRO A 226 -13.97 19.70 1.28
C PRO A 226 -15.05 19.55 0.20
N GLY A 227 -14.75 20.01 -1.02
CA GLY A 227 -15.63 19.89 -2.20
C GLY A 227 -15.54 18.55 -2.92
N LEU A 228 -14.54 17.73 -2.61
CA LEU A 228 -14.23 16.49 -3.34
C LEU A 228 -15.39 15.49 -3.23
N LYS A 229 -15.79 14.93 -4.37
CA LYS A 229 -16.85 13.91 -4.49
C LYS A 229 -16.33 12.62 -5.10
N THR A 230 -15.32 12.72 -5.96
CA THR A 230 -14.70 11.55 -6.60
C THR A 230 -13.19 11.76 -6.62
N LEU A 231 -12.47 10.79 -6.10
CA LEU A 231 -11.02 10.68 -6.17
C LEU A 231 -10.68 9.35 -6.84
N HIS A 232 -9.99 9.42 -7.96
CA HIS A 232 -9.47 8.24 -8.64
C HIS A 232 -7.94 8.30 -8.66
N LEU A 233 -7.30 7.25 -8.17
CA LEU A 233 -5.85 7.16 -8.08
C LEU A 233 -5.36 6.10 -9.06
N THR A 234 -4.46 6.47 -9.96
CA THR A 234 -3.82 5.54 -10.87
C THR A 234 -2.42 5.21 -10.35
N GLN A 235 -2.09 3.93 -10.29
CA GLN A 235 -0.78 3.44 -9.84
C GLN A 235 -0.27 4.09 -8.54
N PRO A 236 -1.07 4.16 -7.45
CA PRO A 236 -0.62 4.80 -6.22
C PRO A 236 0.63 4.11 -5.65
N GLU A 237 1.60 4.93 -5.19
CA GLU A 237 2.79 4.45 -4.49
C GLU A 237 2.57 4.33 -2.98
N ALA A 238 1.55 5.02 -2.46
CA ALA A 238 1.08 4.87 -1.09
C ALA A 238 0.63 3.44 -0.79
N SER A 239 0.78 3.00 0.46
CA SER A 239 0.42 1.65 0.88
C SER A 239 -1.09 1.38 0.76
N ALA A 240 -1.47 0.14 0.47
CA ALA A 240 -2.88 -0.27 0.42
C ALA A 240 -3.64 0.07 1.70
N ARG A 241 -3.00 -0.08 2.86
CA ARG A 241 -3.56 0.27 4.15
C ARG A 241 -3.89 1.76 4.24
N SER A 242 -2.97 2.62 3.84
CA SER A 242 -3.16 4.06 3.88
C SER A 242 -4.24 4.53 2.91
N LEU A 243 -4.38 3.85 1.76
CA LEU A 243 -5.47 4.10 0.81
C LEU A 243 -6.85 3.73 1.40
N LEU A 244 -6.95 2.63 2.14
CA LEU A 244 -8.17 2.25 2.86
C LEU A 244 -8.49 3.25 3.97
N GLU A 245 -7.51 3.69 4.76
CA GLU A 245 -7.67 4.73 5.77
C GLU A 245 -8.09 6.08 5.15
N LEU A 246 -7.57 6.41 3.96
CA LEU A 246 -7.99 7.59 3.19
C LEU A 246 -9.46 7.48 2.77
N ARG A 247 -9.89 6.32 2.26
CA ARG A 247 -11.28 6.05 1.87
C ARG A 247 -12.25 6.24 3.05
N GLU A 248 -11.89 5.76 4.23
CA GLU A 248 -12.67 5.96 5.45
C GLU A 248 -12.71 7.44 5.86
N THR A 249 -11.57 8.13 5.80
CA THR A 249 -11.44 9.54 6.15
C THR A 249 -12.26 10.43 5.23
N LEU A 250 -12.26 10.14 3.94
CA LEU A 250 -13.01 10.86 2.91
C LEU A 250 -14.42 10.27 2.67
N SER A 251 -15.11 9.84 3.73
CA SER A 251 -16.42 9.16 3.65
C SER A 251 -17.51 9.90 2.85
N GLY A 252 -17.32 11.18 2.53
CA GLY A 252 -18.19 11.99 1.67
C GLY A 252 -17.82 11.96 0.19
N ALA A 253 -16.74 11.29 -0.19
CA ALA A 253 -16.25 11.14 -1.55
C ALA A 253 -16.09 9.65 -1.92
N ALA A 254 -16.32 9.33 -3.19
CA ALA A 254 -15.96 8.02 -3.73
C ALA A 254 -14.44 8.00 -4.01
N VAL A 255 -13.71 7.16 -3.28
CA VAL A 255 -12.26 6.96 -3.45
C VAL A 255 -12.05 5.59 -4.09
N THR A 256 -11.43 5.57 -5.27
CA THR A 256 -11.12 4.36 -6.05
C THR A 256 -9.67 4.42 -6.53
N TRP A 257 -9.10 3.26 -6.82
CA TRP A 257 -7.77 3.19 -7.42
C TRP A 257 -7.62 2.03 -8.41
N GLU A 258 -6.59 2.16 -9.23
CA GLU A 258 -6.11 1.11 -10.12
C GLU A 258 -4.65 0.80 -9.79
N LYS A 259 -4.30 -0.48 -9.76
CA LYS A 259 -2.93 -0.92 -9.51
C LYS A 259 -2.53 -2.02 -10.48
N ASP A 260 -1.29 -1.98 -10.94
CA ASP A 260 -0.72 -3.00 -11.79
C ASP A 260 -0.22 -4.19 -10.98
N ILE A 261 -0.51 -5.38 -11.49
CA ILE A 261 0.15 -6.62 -11.10
C ILE A 261 0.79 -7.22 -12.34
N LEU A 262 2.11 -7.32 -12.36
CA LEU A 262 2.87 -7.91 -13.47
C LEU A 262 2.54 -7.31 -14.84
N GLY A 263 2.16 -6.02 -14.88
CA GLY A 263 1.82 -5.30 -16.11
C GLY A 263 0.38 -5.42 -16.57
N LEU A 264 -0.50 -6.03 -15.77
CA LEU A 264 -1.95 -5.98 -15.93
C LEU A 264 -2.56 -5.05 -14.88
N THR A 265 -3.43 -4.14 -15.32
CA THR A 265 -4.09 -3.16 -14.46
C THR A 265 -5.43 -3.69 -13.96
N PHE A 266 -5.64 -3.62 -12.65
CA PHE A 266 -6.89 -3.99 -12.00
C PHE A 266 -7.43 -2.84 -11.16
N SER A 267 -8.76 -2.73 -11.08
CA SER A 267 -9.45 -1.81 -10.20
C SER A 267 -9.54 -2.37 -8.77
N ASP A 268 -9.56 -1.51 -7.77
CA ASP A 268 -9.64 -1.86 -6.35
C ASP A 268 -10.89 -2.64 -5.95
N ASP A 269 -11.96 -2.59 -6.75
CA ASP A 269 -13.21 -3.35 -6.59
C ASP A 269 -13.24 -4.67 -7.38
N ALA A 270 -12.10 -5.06 -8.00
CA ALA A 270 -12.00 -6.32 -8.73
C ALA A 270 -12.20 -7.51 -7.79
N THR A 271 -13.17 -8.37 -8.12
CA THR A 271 -13.46 -9.60 -7.37
C THR A 271 -12.62 -10.79 -7.84
N GLU A 272 -12.06 -10.70 -9.04
CA GLU A 272 -11.18 -11.69 -9.64
C GLU A 272 -9.94 -11.02 -10.22
N ILE A 273 -8.78 -11.54 -9.84
CA ILE A 273 -7.48 -11.12 -10.36
C ILE A 273 -6.96 -12.27 -11.22
N ASP A 274 -7.14 -12.15 -12.52
CA ASP A 274 -6.71 -13.16 -13.49
C ASP A 274 -5.39 -12.74 -14.15
N LEU A 275 -4.31 -13.45 -13.79
CA LEU A 275 -2.96 -13.25 -14.31
C LEU A 275 -2.59 -14.28 -15.41
N THR A 276 -3.56 -15.00 -15.96
CA THR A 276 -3.34 -16.03 -16.98
C THR A 276 -2.49 -15.52 -18.13
N ASP A 277 -2.79 -14.31 -18.62
CA ASP A 277 -2.10 -13.73 -19.76
C ASP A 277 -0.61 -13.44 -19.52
N VAL A 278 -0.22 -13.15 -18.28
CA VAL A 278 1.17 -12.87 -17.91
C VAL A 278 1.94 -14.15 -17.59
N ILE A 279 1.31 -15.07 -16.84
CA ILE A 279 1.94 -16.27 -16.31
C ILE A 279 2.15 -17.32 -17.42
N ALA A 280 1.25 -17.38 -18.40
CA ALA A 280 1.33 -18.36 -19.50
C ALA A 280 2.59 -18.25 -20.35
N LEU A 281 3.39 -17.20 -20.20
CA LEU A 281 4.39 -16.84 -21.21
C LEU A 281 5.83 -17.10 -20.87
N GLY A 282 6.21 -17.36 -19.68
CA GLY A 282 7.65 -17.36 -19.39
C GLY A 282 8.37 -16.07 -19.91
N GLU A 283 9.55 -15.83 -19.44
CA GLU A 283 10.30 -14.58 -19.66
C GLU A 283 10.27 -14.05 -21.11
N GLY A 284 9.74 -12.86 -21.26
CA GLY A 284 9.99 -11.97 -22.41
C GLY A 284 8.92 -11.90 -23.50
N GLU A 285 7.88 -12.71 -23.48
CA GLU A 285 6.82 -12.65 -24.48
C GLU A 285 5.48 -12.16 -23.90
N LYS A 286 4.94 -11.07 -24.41
CA LYS A 286 3.61 -10.58 -24.00
C LYS A 286 2.51 -11.35 -24.73
N LEU A 287 1.51 -11.83 -23.99
CA LEU A 287 0.29 -12.44 -24.54
C LEU A 287 -0.67 -11.40 -25.16
N GLY A 288 -0.14 -10.39 -25.81
CA GLY A 288 -0.97 -9.37 -26.45
C GLY A 288 -1.95 -9.87 -27.50
N ASP A 289 -1.83 -11.12 -27.99
CA ASP A 289 -2.59 -11.60 -29.14
C ASP A 289 -2.89 -13.10 -29.10
N LYS A 290 -3.57 -13.65 -28.10
CA LYS A 290 -4.10 -15.04 -28.13
C LYS A 290 -3.08 -16.15 -28.51
N THR A 291 -1.81 -15.85 -28.58
CA THR A 291 -0.74 -16.64 -29.19
C THR A 291 -0.06 -17.61 -28.25
N ALA A 292 -0.23 -17.49 -26.92
CA ALA A 292 0.33 -18.44 -25.97
C ALA A 292 -0.24 -19.84 -26.15
N TYR A 293 -1.49 -19.91 -26.52
CA TYR A 293 -2.12 -21.17 -26.91
C TYR A 293 -1.57 -21.73 -28.25
N GLN A 294 -0.86 -20.95 -29.04
CA GLN A 294 -0.24 -21.39 -30.28
C GLN A 294 1.13 -22.06 -30.11
N HIS A 295 1.78 -21.87 -28.96
CA HIS A 295 3.11 -22.45 -28.68
C HIS A 295 3.08 -23.87 -28.09
N GLY A 296 2.09 -24.66 -28.43
CA GLY A 296 2.05 -26.09 -28.10
C GLY A 296 0.91 -26.50 -27.20
N LEU A 297 -0.01 -25.60 -26.91
CA LEU A 297 -1.25 -25.89 -26.20
C LEU A 297 -2.35 -26.11 -27.26
N GLU A 298 -2.84 -27.35 -27.42
CA GLU A 298 -3.99 -27.64 -28.28
C GLU A 298 -5.27 -27.46 -27.47
N TYR A 299 -6.23 -26.69 -27.99
CA TYR A 299 -7.54 -26.55 -27.37
C TYR A 299 -8.24 -27.90 -27.28
N PRO A 300 -9.09 -28.16 -26.28
CA PRO A 300 -9.94 -29.32 -26.26
C PRO A 300 -10.82 -29.32 -27.49
N VAL A 301 -10.79 -30.42 -28.23
CA VAL A 301 -11.55 -30.57 -29.46
C VAL A 301 -13.03 -30.71 -29.13
N GLN A 302 -13.81 -29.75 -29.62
CA GLN A 302 -15.27 -29.75 -29.75
C GLN A 302 -16.11 -29.58 -28.50
N GLY A 303 -16.81 -28.46 -28.46
CA GLY A 303 -18.12 -28.42 -27.91
C GLY A 303 -18.56 -27.23 -27.12
N THR A 304 -17.84 -26.19 -26.89
CA THR A 304 -18.44 -24.88 -26.49
C THR A 304 -17.43 -23.76 -26.67
N GLN A 305 -17.76 -22.75 -27.42
CA GLN A 305 -16.91 -21.60 -27.70
C GLN A 305 -16.92 -20.54 -26.58
N GLU A 306 -17.54 -20.80 -25.43
CA GLU A 306 -17.80 -19.77 -24.41
C GLU A 306 -17.22 -20.09 -23.02
N GLU A 307 -16.68 -21.27 -22.78
CA GLU A 307 -16.06 -21.60 -21.47
C GLU A 307 -14.54 -21.59 -21.60
N ILE A 308 -13.86 -20.81 -20.77
CA ILE A 308 -12.41 -20.92 -20.57
C ILE A 308 -12.12 -22.36 -20.16
N PRO A 309 -11.36 -23.12 -20.95
CA PRO A 309 -11.17 -24.53 -20.61
C PRO A 309 -10.43 -24.67 -19.29
N THR A 310 -11.01 -25.38 -18.34
CA THR A 310 -10.36 -25.69 -17.05
C THR A 310 -9.19 -26.67 -17.21
N ALA A 311 -9.07 -27.30 -18.39
CA ALA A 311 -7.94 -28.14 -18.72
C ALA A 311 -7.64 -28.06 -20.22
N ILE A 312 -6.37 -28.18 -20.59
CA ILE A 312 -5.87 -28.12 -21.97
C ILE A 312 -4.85 -29.24 -22.20
N LYS A 313 -4.83 -29.76 -23.44
CA LYS A 313 -3.79 -30.69 -23.88
C LYS A 313 -2.51 -29.95 -24.24
N ILE A 314 -1.37 -30.42 -23.76
CA ILE A 314 -0.05 -29.93 -24.13
C ILE A 314 0.57 -30.83 -25.18
N SER A 315 1.04 -30.23 -26.30
CA SER A 315 1.63 -30.98 -27.43
C SER A 315 3.03 -31.52 -27.18
N LYS A 316 3.72 -30.95 -26.17
CA LYS A 316 5.03 -31.42 -25.69
C LYS A 316 5.00 -31.52 -24.21
N TYR A 317 5.50 -32.65 -23.68
CA TYR A 317 5.83 -32.78 -22.28
C TYR A 317 6.96 -31.76 -21.99
N HIS A 318 6.65 -30.72 -21.27
CA HIS A 318 7.65 -29.85 -20.70
C HIS A 318 7.99 -30.42 -19.33
N PRO A 319 9.20 -30.97 -19.13
CA PRO A 319 9.61 -31.28 -17.77
C PRO A 319 9.47 -30.01 -16.94
N ILE A 320 8.89 -30.13 -15.77
CA ILE A 320 8.78 -29.05 -14.79
C ILE A 320 10.22 -28.53 -14.61
N PRO A 321 10.57 -27.34 -15.02
CA PRO A 321 11.89 -26.79 -14.69
C PRO A 321 11.98 -26.72 -13.18
N ASP A 322 13.18 -26.85 -12.64
CA ASP A 322 13.44 -26.60 -11.24
C ASP A 322 13.33 -25.06 -11.00
N LYS A 323 12.08 -24.57 -10.91
CA LYS A 323 11.72 -23.15 -10.87
C LYS A 323 11.20 -22.71 -9.50
N THR A 324 11.63 -23.37 -8.45
CA THR A 324 11.23 -23.04 -7.07
C THR A 324 11.58 -21.61 -6.71
N GLU A 325 12.73 -21.09 -7.13
CA GLU A 325 13.14 -19.71 -6.86
C GLU A 325 12.28 -18.70 -7.62
N ASP A 326 12.05 -18.93 -8.91
CA ASP A 326 11.21 -18.06 -9.77
C ASP A 326 9.76 -18.01 -9.27
N THR A 327 9.21 -19.15 -8.81
CA THR A 327 7.85 -19.19 -8.25
C THR A 327 7.76 -18.42 -6.94
N GLY A 328 8.77 -18.49 -6.07
CA GLY A 328 8.81 -17.74 -4.81
C GLY A 328 8.85 -16.22 -5.04
N GLU A 329 9.62 -15.75 -6.00
CA GLU A 329 9.65 -14.33 -6.36
C GLU A 329 8.33 -13.85 -6.94
N LEU A 330 7.71 -14.64 -7.82
CA LEU A 330 6.39 -14.36 -8.36
C LEU A 330 5.33 -14.25 -7.25
N ILE A 331 5.30 -15.21 -6.33
CA ILE A 331 4.37 -15.21 -5.19
C ILE A 331 4.56 -13.94 -4.36
N ALA A 332 5.80 -13.56 -4.03
CA ALA A 332 6.07 -12.37 -3.23
C ALA A 332 5.58 -11.07 -3.91
N GLN A 333 5.76 -10.95 -5.23
CA GLN A 333 5.28 -9.79 -5.99
C GLN A 333 3.75 -9.74 -6.03
N VAL A 334 3.10 -10.87 -6.26
CA VAL A 334 1.64 -10.96 -6.31
C VAL A 334 1.03 -10.71 -4.92
N GLU A 335 1.57 -11.32 -3.87
CA GLU A 335 1.11 -11.13 -2.50
C GLU A 335 1.16 -9.67 -2.07
N ALA A 336 2.28 -8.97 -2.37
CA ALA A 336 2.41 -7.54 -2.08
C ALA A 336 1.36 -6.69 -2.82
N ALA A 337 1.03 -7.07 -4.06
CA ALA A 337 0.03 -6.36 -4.86
C ALA A 337 -1.40 -6.68 -4.44
N MET A 338 -1.71 -7.90 -4.00
CA MET A 338 -3.06 -8.31 -3.61
C MET A 338 -3.65 -7.46 -2.48
N ALA A 339 -2.82 -6.86 -1.63
CA ALA A 339 -3.27 -5.96 -0.58
C ALA A 339 -4.07 -4.74 -1.11
N TYR A 340 -3.86 -4.36 -2.38
CA TYR A 340 -4.57 -3.24 -3.02
C TYR A 340 -5.99 -3.60 -3.50
N PHE A 341 -6.40 -4.87 -3.44
CA PHE A 341 -7.67 -5.37 -3.97
C PHE A 341 -8.51 -6.02 -2.85
N PRO A 342 -9.10 -5.22 -1.96
CA PRO A 342 -9.79 -5.73 -0.77
C PRO A 342 -11.04 -6.55 -1.08
N GLU A 343 -11.61 -6.41 -2.30
CA GLU A 343 -12.79 -7.15 -2.75
C GLU A 343 -12.44 -8.44 -3.51
N ALA A 344 -11.14 -8.72 -3.73
CA ALA A 344 -10.71 -9.89 -4.48
C ALA A 344 -11.09 -11.20 -3.76
N GLN A 345 -11.83 -12.05 -4.45
CA GLN A 345 -12.26 -13.37 -3.99
C GLN A 345 -11.47 -14.50 -4.65
N THR A 346 -10.90 -14.24 -5.82
CA THR A 346 -10.17 -15.25 -6.60
C THR A 346 -8.93 -14.64 -7.23
N LEU A 347 -7.81 -15.34 -7.09
CA LEU A 347 -6.55 -15.07 -7.76
C LEU A 347 -6.23 -16.25 -8.69
N ILE A 348 -6.08 -15.99 -10.00
CA ILE A 348 -5.82 -17.00 -11.02
C ILE A 348 -4.42 -16.83 -11.59
N LEU A 349 -3.61 -17.89 -11.52
CA LEU A 349 -2.24 -17.99 -11.98
C LEU A 349 -2.10 -19.11 -13.02
N GLN A 350 -3.04 -19.18 -13.96
CA GLN A 350 -3.09 -20.24 -14.96
C GLN A 350 -2.05 -20.02 -16.06
N GLY A 351 -1.63 -21.09 -16.72
CA GLY A 351 -0.92 -21.08 -18.01
C GLY A 351 0.58 -21.33 -17.92
N SER A 352 1.16 -21.36 -16.73
CA SER A 352 2.56 -21.78 -16.51
C SER A 352 2.62 -22.96 -15.56
N VAL A 353 3.67 -23.76 -15.70
CA VAL A 353 3.99 -24.79 -14.70
C VAL A 353 4.77 -24.10 -13.58
N LEU A 354 4.09 -23.82 -12.48
CA LEU A 354 4.66 -23.27 -11.26
C LEU A 354 5.05 -24.41 -10.29
N ASP A 355 5.91 -24.12 -9.34
CA ASP A 355 6.19 -25.07 -8.27
C ASP A 355 4.93 -25.34 -7.45
N ASN A 356 4.41 -26.57 -7.53
CA ASN A 356 3.13 -26.92 -6.93
C ASN A 356 3.15 -26.88 -5.40
N GLU A 357 4.29 -27.18 -4.75
CA GLU A 357 4.41 -27.13 -3.30
C GLU A 357 4.41 -25.68 -2.81
N ALA A 358 5.14 -24.79 -3.49
CA ALA A 358 5.14 -23.35 -3.20
C ALA A 358 3.72 -22.77 -3.37
N MET A 359 3.04 -23.11 -4.47
CA MET A 359 1.68 -22.65 -4.74
C MET A 359 0.66 -23.20 -3.74
N SER A 360 0.83 -24.45 -3.32
CA SER A 360 -0.01 -25.07 -2.29
C SER A 360 0.18 -24.38 -0.93
N ALA A 361 1.42 -24.09 -0.55
CA ALA A 361 1.73 -23.36 0.67
C ALA A 361 1.13 -21.94 0.63
N PHE A 362 1.23 -21.27 -0.49
CA PHE A 362 0.64 -19.95 -0.70
C PHE A 362 -0.90 -19.98 -0.60
N ARG A 363 -1.55 -20.97 -1.24
CA ARG A 363 -2.99 -21.19 -1.09
C ARG A 363 -3.41 -21.40 0.36
N GLU A 364 -2.67 -22.23 1.12
CA GLU A 364 -2.99 -22.48 2.53
C GLU A 364 -2.84 -21.22 3.40
N ALA A 365 -1.83 -20.39 3.11
CA ALA A 365 -1.60 -19.14 3.83
C ALA A 365 -2.75 -18.13 3.65
N HIS A 366 -3.40 -18.14 2.47
CA HIS A 366 -4.45 -17.19 2.11
C HIS A 366 -5.85 -17.82 1.97
N ARG A 367 -6.06 -19.03 2.51
CA ARG A 367 -7.31 -19.78 2.36
C ARG A 367 -8.56 -19.03 2.84
N GLU A 368 -8.41 -18.16 3.84
CA GLU A 368 -9.50 -17.34 4.39
C GLU A 368 -9.65 -15.98 3.68
N ASP A 369 -8.64 -15.55 2.91
CA ASP A 369 -8.62 -14.25 2.27
C ASP A 369 -9.22 -14.31 0.86
N TYR A 370 -8.71 -15.23 0.03
CA TYR A 370 -9.14 -15.43 -1.36
C TYR A 370 -8.76 -16.81 -1.87
N LYS A 371 -9.47 -17.26 -2.91
CA LYS A 371 -9.18 -18.54 -3.58
C LYS A 371 -7.98 -18.38 -4.50
N VAL A 372 -6.94 -19.20 -4.30
CA VAL A 372 -5.77 -19.26 -5.20
C VAL A 372 -5.93 -20.42 -6.17
N VAL A 373 -5.88 -20.09 -7.46
CA VAL A 373 -6.03 -21.04 -8.57
C VAL A 373 -4.78 -21.00 -9.45
N TRP A 374 -4.21 -22.18 -9.72
CA TRP A 374 -3.10 -22.31 -10.67
C TRP A 374 -3.29 -23.54 -11.56
N SER A 375 -2.38 -23.78 -12.47
CA SER A 375 -2.40 -24.96 -13.35
C SER A 375 -1.43 -26.02 -12.85
N VAL A 376 -1.91 -27.26 -12.79
CA VAL A 376 -1.09 -28.44 -12.53
C VAL A 376 -0.99 -29.31 -13.78
N GLN A 377 0.20 -29.85 -14.02
CA GLN A 377 0.44 -30.74 -15.15
C GLN A 377 0.19 -32.20 -14.72
N CYS A 378 -0.73 -32.86 -15.39
CA CYS A 378 -1.05 -34.27 -15.22
C CYS A 378 -0.80 -34.99 -16.56
N GLY A 379 0.43 -35.46 -16.78
CA GLY A 379 0.88 -35.98 -18.06
C GLY A 379 0.82 -34.92 -19.17
N TYR A 380 0.06 -35.20 -20.19
CA TYR A 380 -0.16 -34.25 -21.31
C TYR A 380 -1.40 -33.37 -21.13
N VAL A 381 -1.94 -33.30 -19.91
CA VAL A 381 -3.05 -32.40 -19.58
C VAL A 381 -2.56 -31.39 -18.56
N LEU A 382 -2.74 -30.11 -18.87
CA LEU A 382 -2.60 -29.01 -17.92
C LEU A 382 -4.01 -28.66 -17.43
N THR A 383 -4.25 -28.80 -16.14
CA THR A 383 -5.57 -28.54 -15.54
C THR A 383 -5.49 -27.52 -14.42
N ARG A 384 -6.53 -26.72 -14.26
CA ARG A 384 -6.66 -25.78 -13.14
C ARG A 384 -6.93 -26.54 -11.84
N THR A 385 -6.44 -26.01 -10.73
CA THR A 385 -6.67 -26.58 -9.40
C THR A 385 -8.12 -26.47 -8.92
N ASP A 386 -8.91 -25.57 -9.49
CA ASP A 386 -10.34 -25.39 -9.25
C ASP A 386 -11.24 -26.16 -10.24
N ALA A 387 -10.65 -27.03 -11.07
CA ALA A 387 -11.41 -27.84 -12.00
C ALA A 387 -12.40 -28.75 -11.25
N GLU A 388 -13.66 -28.75 -11.67
CA GLU A 388 -14.70 -29.62 -11.11
C GLU A 388 -14.65 -31.03 -11.65
N PHE A 389 -13.94 -31.27 -12.73
CA PHE A 389 -13.76 -32.59 -13.30
C PHE A 389 -12.39 -32.80 -13.93
N PHE A 390 -11.97 -34.07 -14.00
CA PHE A 390 -10.80 -34.46 -14.76
C PHE A 390 -11.06 -35.77 -15.51
N MET A 391 -10.81 -35.74 -16.83
CA MET A 391 -10.99 -36.88 -17.73
C MET A 391 -9.99 -36.78 -18.89
N PRO A 392 -8.79 -37.40 -18.80
CA PRO A 392 -7.73 -37.23 -19.82
C PRO A 392 -8.14 -37.73 -21.21
N VAL A 393 -8.98 -38.73 -21.31
CA VAL A 393 -9.49 -39.26 -22.58
C VAL A 393 -10.24 -38.19 -23.40
N LYS A 394 -10.91 -37.25 -22.73
CA LYS A 394 -11.59 -36.12 -23.37
C LYS A 394 -10.61 -35.26 -24.19
N TYR A 395 -9.36 -35.22 -23.79
CA TYR A 395 -8.27 -34.50 -24.46
C TYR A 395 -7.41 -35.40 -25.37
N HIS A 396 -7.91 -36.62 -25.71
CA HIS A 396 -7.16 -37.62 -26.47
C HIS A 396 -5.84 -38.03 -25.81
N VAL A 397 -5.78 -37.99 -24.46
CA VAL A 397 -4.68 -38.50 -23.65
C VAL A 397 -5.09 -39.86 -23.09
N TYR A 398 -4.36 -40.91 -23.52
CA TYR A 398 -4.69 -42.32 -23.21
C TYR A 398 -3.65 -42.97 -22.30
N TYR A 399 -2.79 -42.18 -21.70
CA TYR A 399 -1.78 -42.62 -20.76
C TYR A 399 -1.61 -41.60 -19.64
N LEU A 400 -1.63 -42.07 -18.40
CA LEU A 400 -1.35 -41.33 -17.20
C LEU A 400 -0.65 -42.27 -16.22
N SER A 401 0.54 -41.92 -15.75
CA SER A 401 1.29 -42.65 -14.73
C SER A 401 0.86 -42.26 -13.31
N ASP A 402 1.30 -43.01 -12.30
CA ASP A 402 1.07 -42.68 -10.89
C ASP A 402 1.68 -41.30 -10.50
N GLU A 403 2.88 -41.03 -10.96
CA GLU A 403 3.57 -39.75 -10.69
C GLU A 403 2.80 -38.55 -11.27
N GLU A 404 2.35 -38.67 -12.53
CA GLU A 404 1.58 -37.64 -13.21
C GLU A 404 0.19 -37.46 -12.59
N ALA A 405 -0.48 -38.55 -12.20
CA ALA A 405 -1.78 -38.53 -11.54
C ALA A 405 -1.70 -37.89 -10.15
N TYR A 406 -0.56 -38.06 -9.45
CA TYR A 406 -0.39 -37.53 -8.11
C TYR A 406 -0.51 -36.01 -8.01
N ASN A 407 -0.27 -35.28 -9.11
CA ASN A 407 -0.50 -33.83 -9.14
C ASN A 407 -1.97 -33.44 -9.00
N LEU A 408 -2.91 -34.36 -9.25
CA LEU A 408 -4.33 -34.11 -9.00
C LEU A 408 -4.65 -33.85 -7.51
N ARG A 409 -3.74 -34.14 -6.57
CA ARG A 409 -3.90 -33.82 -5.13
C ARG A 409 -4.14 -32.33 -4.85
N TYR A 410 -3.76 -31.45 -5.78
CA TYR A 410 -3.98 -30.01 -5.66
C TYR A 410 -5.36 -29.55 -6.16
N CYS A 411 -6.12 -30.45 -6.83
CA CYS A 411 -7.43 -30.16 -7.41
C CYS A 411 -8.55 -30.55 -6.43
N GLU A 412 -8.74 -29.77 -5.39
CA GLU A 412 -9.69 -30.03 -4.29
C GLU A 412 -11.17 -29.93 -4.71
N ASP A 413 -11.44 -29.27 -5.83
CA ASP A 413 -12.79 -28.98 -6.33
C ASP A 413 -13.36 -30.08 -7.23
N ILE A 414 -12.59 -31.12 -7.53
CA ILE A 414 -13.06 -32.21 -8.41
C ILE A 414 -14.29 -32.91 -7.82
N VAL A 415 -15.36 -32.89 -8.61
CA VAL A 415 -16.62 -33.59 -8.37
C VAL A 415 -16.68 -34.88 -9.17
N ALA A 416 -16.14 -34.89 -10.41
CA ALA A 416 -16.12 -36.06 -11.29
C ALA A 416 -14.72 -36.39 -11.78
N LEU A 417 -14.25 -37.61 -11.56
CA LEU A 417 -12.94 -38.09 -11.98
C LEU A 417 -13.09 -39.37 -12.79
N ASP A 418 -12.63 -39.35 -14.05
CA ASP A 418 -12.54 -40.54 -14.89
C ASP A 418 -11.08 -40.72 -15.35
N ILE A 419 -10.40 -41.69 -14.76
CA ILE A 419 -9.07 -42.18 -15.14
C ILE A 419 -9.10 -43.64 -15.56
N GLY A 420 -10.27 -44.12 -15.99
CA GLY A 420 -10.42 -45.45 -16.53
C GLY A 420 -9.48 -45.68 -17.72
N HIS A 421 -9.02 -46.92 -17.87
CA HIS A 421 -8.06 -47.34 -18.89
C HIS A 421 -6.68 -46.70 -18.83
N MET A 422 -6.34 -45.97 -17.72
CA MET A 422 -5.03 -45.37 -17.52
C MET A 422 -4.08 -46.35 -16.80
N ALA A 423 -2.77 -46.10 -16.92
CA ALA A 423 -1.72 -46.91 -16.28
C ALA A 423 -1.54 -46.55 -14.78
N VAL A 424 -2.63 -46.15 -14.11
CA VAL A 424 -2.63 -45.76 -12.71
C VAL A 424 -2.81 -46.98 -11.79
N SER A 425 -2.00 -47.06 -10.77
CA SER A 425 -2.08 -48.07 -9.71
C SER A 425 -2.19 -47.49 -8.29
N ASP A 426 -1.81 -46.22 -8.10
CA ASP A 426 -1.89 -45.44 -6.86
C ASP A 426 -2.90 -44.28 -7.02
N ILE A 427 -3.89 -44.27 -6.12
CA ILE A 427 -4.90 -43.21 -6.03
C ILE A 427 -4.81 -42.42 -4.74
N SER A 428 -3.64 -42.32 -4.12
CA SER A 428 -3.43 -41.56 -2.88
C SER A 428 -3.88 -40.11 -2.99
N PHE A 429 -3.77 -39.49 -4.16
CA PHE A 429 -4.25 -38.13 -4.43
C PHE A 429 -5.75 -37.93 -4.23
N VAL A 430 -6.57 -38.99 -4.27
CA VAL A 430 -8.03 -38.92 -4.04
C VAL A 430 -8.35 -38.49 -2.60
N GLU A 431 -7.44 -38.68 -1.64
CA GLU A 431 -7.60 -38.21 -0.26
C GLU A 431 -7.80 -36.69 -0.17
N PHE A 432 -7.36 -35.95 -1.18
CA PHE A 432 -7.43 -34.46 -1.25
C PHE A 432 -8.66 -33.96 -2.01
N MET A 433 -9.64 -34.84 -2.35
CA MET A 433 -10.82 -34.48 -3.14
C MET A 433 -12.11 -34.59 -2.31
N PRO A 434 -12.37 -33.68 -1.37
CA PRO A 434 -13.52 -33.77 -0.48
C PRO A 434 -14.88 -33.65 -1.18
N LYS A 435 -14.88 -33.06 -2.41
CA LYS A 435 -16.11 -32.87 -3.21
C LYS A 435 -16.42 -33.98 -4.16
N LEU A 436 -15.58 -35.05 -4.23
CA LEU A 436 -15.71 -36.13 -5.21
C LEU A 436 -17.01 -36.89 -5.02
N GLU A 437 -17.85 -36.91 -6.07
CA GLU A 437 -19.13 -37.61 -6.15
C GLU A 437 -19.12 -38.79 -7.13
N TYR A 438 -18.35 -38.68 -8.22
CA TYR A 438 -18.33 -39.64 -9.32
C TYR A 438 -16.90 -40.06 -9.63
N LEU A 439 -16.61 -41.36 -9.54
CA LEU A 439 -15.27 -41.91 -9.73
C LEU A 439 -15.27 -43.11 -10.64
N ILE A 440 -14.54 -43.04 -11.75
CA ILE A 440 -14.28 -44.16 -12.66
C ILE A 440 -12.81 -44.53 -12.61
N LEU A 441 -12.53 -45.77 -12.23
CA LEU A 441 -11.23 -46.41 -12.15
C LEU A 441 -11.15 -47.68 -12.96
N ALA A 442 -12.17 -47.96 -13.80
CA ALA A 442 -12.30 -49.20 -14.56
C ALA A 442 -11.06 -49.47 -15.44
N HIS A 443 -10.68 -50.74 -15.57
CA HIS A 443 -9.53 -51.16 -16.38
C HIS A 443 -8.19 -50.52 -15.97
N THR A 444 -7.98 -50.27 -14.69
CA THR A 444 -6.70 -49.81 -14.12
C THR A 444 -5.99 -50.89 -13.32
N SER A 445 -4.71 -50.62 -12.97
CA SER A 445 -3.91 -51.58 -12.15
C SER A 445 -4.09 -51.39 -10.63
N ILE A 446 -5.11 -50.65 -10.18
CA ILE A 446 -5.36 -50.32 -8.79
C ILE A 446 -5.62 -51.55 -7.97
N ARG A 447 -4.96 -51.67 -6.80
CA ARG A 447 -5.10 -52.74 -5.83
C ARG A 447 -5.65 -52.27 -4.48
N TYR A 448 -5.37 -51.02 -4.11
CA TYR A 448 -5.68 -50.46 -2.81
C TYR A 448 -6.52 -49.21 -2.96
N ILE A 449 -7.70 -49.21 -2.33
CA ILE A 449 -8.67 -48.13 -2.38
C ILE A 449 -8.86 -47.44 -1.02
N LYS A 450 -7.87 -47.55 -0.10
CA LYS A 450 -7.92 -46.91 1.20
C LYS A 450 -8.13 -45.39 1.10
N PRO A 451 -7.55 -44.68 0.14
CA PRO A 451 -7.75 -43.22 -0.05
C PRO A 451 -9.22 -42.81 -0.22
N ILE A 452 -10.07 -43.67 -0.79
CA ILE A 452 -11.50 -43.37 -1.04
C ILE A 452 -12.28 -43.14 0.28
N ARG A 453 -11.77 -43.58 1.43
CA ARG A 453 -12.41 -43.38 2.75
C ARG A 453 -12.71 -41.93 3.08
N THR A 454 -11.97 -41.00 2.54
CA THR A 454 -12.16 -39.56 2.72
C THR A 454 -13.29 -39.00 1.88
N CYS A 455 -13.68 -39.65 0.79
CA CYS A 455 -14.69 -39.20 -0.17
C CYS A 455 -16.11 -39.43 0.36
N LYS A 456 -16.56 -38.64 1.32
CA LYS A 456 -17.86 -38.78 1.98
C LYS A 456 -19.05 -38.48 1.07
N ASN A 457 -18.80 -37.72 0.00
CA ASN A 457 -19.82 -37.32 -0.98
C ASN A 457 -19.95 -38.31 -2.16
N LEU A 458 -19.13 -39.37 -2.19
CA LEU A 458 -19.11 -40.34 -3.28
C LEU A 458 -20.47 -41.02 -3.44
N LYS A 459 -21.07 -40.91 -4.64
CA LYS A 459 -22.38 -41.46 -5.05
C LYS A 459 -22.27 -42.60 -6.04
N PHE A 460 -21.25 -42.55 -6.91
CA PHE A 460 -21.04 -43.47 -8.02
C PHE A 460 -19.58 -43.90 -8.07
N LEU A 461 -19.34 -45.22 -8.13
CA LEU A 461 -18.00 -45.79 -8.24
C LEU A 461 -18.00 -46.94 -9.25
N GLU A 462 -17.13 -46.81 -10.27
CA GLU A 462 -16.88 -47.87 -11.25
C GLU A 462 -15.44 -48.36 -11.13
N VAL A 463 -15.26 -49.61 -10.75
CA VAL A 463 -13.94 -50.25 -10.53
C VAL A 463 -13.84 -51.62 -11.20
N ASP A 464 -14.69 -51.88 -12.20
CA ASP A 464 -14.63 -53.13 -12.92
C ASP A 464 -13.28 -53.35 -13.61
N TRP A 465 -12.90 -54.64 -13.72
CA TRP A 465 -11.61 -55.04 -14.30
C TRP A 465 -10.40 -54.37 -13.65
N THR A 466 -10.40 -54.29 -12.32
CA THR A 466 -9.25 -53.81 -11.53
C THR A 466 -8.67 -54.97 -10.68
N ALA A 467 -7.49 -54.73 -10.08
CA ALA A 467 -6.83 -55.67 -9.20
C ALA A 467 -7.16 -55.48 -7.69
N ILE A 468 -8.24 -54.78 -7.36
CA ILE A 468 -8.64 -54.47 -5.99
C ILE A 468 -8.88 -55.78 -5.22
N GLN A 469 -8.38 -55.85 -3.96
CA GLN A 469 -8.45 -57.04 -3.12
C GLN A 469 -9.36 -56.85 -1.90
N ASP A 470 -9.59 -55.61 -1.45
CA ASP A 470 -10.37 -55.32 -0.26
C ASP A 470 -11.29 -54.11 -0.49
N PHE A 471 -12.59 -54.30 -0.29
CA PHE A 471 -13.61 -53.26 -0.36
C PHE A 471 -13.99 -52.69 1.01
N SER A 472 -13.30 -53.05 2.10
CA SER A 472 -13.61 -52.52 3.43
C SER A 472 -13.50 -50.97 3.52
N PRO A 473 -12.66 -50.27 2.76
CA PRO A 473 -12.65 -48.80 2.75
C PRO A 473 -13.96 -48.16 2.33
N LEU A 474 -14.77 -48.82 1.50
CA LEU A 474 -16.08 -48.32 1.04
C LEU A 474 -17.13 -48.26 2.15
N LEU A 475 -16.91 -48.94 3.29
CA LEU A 475 -17.80 -48.84 4.44
C LEU A 475 -17.85 -47.42 5.03
N ASP A 476 -16.85 -46.62 4.76
CA ASP A 476 -16.80 -45.21 5.18
C ASP A 476 -17.51 -44.25 4.19
N CYS A 477 -17.91 -44.77 3.01
CA CYS A 477 -18.58 -44.02 1.94
C CYS A 477 -20.10 -44.24 2.01
N THR A 478 -20.75 -43.75 3.06
CA THR A 478 -22.19 -44.00 3.30
C THR A 478 -23.12 -43.32 2.29
N GLY A 479 -22.61 -42.39 1.48
CA GLY A 479 -23.31 -41.74 0.37
C GLY A 479 -23.32 -42.56 -0.92
N LEU A 480 -22.52 -43.65 -1.02
CA LEU A 480 -22.33 -44.41 -2.25
C LEU A 480 -23.64 -45.17 -2.60
N GLN A 481 -24.18 -44.86 -3.77
CA GLN A 481 -25.45 -45.45 -4.25
C GLN A 481 -25.24 -46.52 -5.33
N ASP A 482 -24.33 -46.28 -6.25
CA ASP A 482 -24.09 -47.13 -7.41
C ASP A 482 -22.65 -47.64 -7.40
N LEU A 483 -22.46 -48.92 -7.40
CA LEU A 483 -21.17 -49.59 -7.32
C LEU A 483 -21.04 -50.65 -8.41
N ASN A 484 -20.00 -50.56 -9.23
CA ASN A 484 -19.65 -51.59 -10.22
C ASN A 484 -18.29 -52.23 -9.87
N ILE A 485 -18.31 -53.51 -9.57
CA ILE A 485 -17.16 -54.35 -9.18
C ILE A 485 -16.92 -55.51 -10.15
N GLY A 486 -17.47 -55.47 -11.36
CA GLY A 486 -17.30 -56.55 -12.33
C GLY A 486 -15.83 -56.94 -12.49
N LEU A 487 -15.57 -58.26 -12.66
CA LEU A 487 -14.21 -58.76 -12.91
C LEU A 487 -13.12 -58.38 -11.88
N THR A 488 -13.48 -57.99 -10.66
CA THR A 488 -12.52 -57.78 -9.58
C THR A 488 -12.24 -59.04 -8.81
N PRO A 489 -11.00 -59.29 -8.32
CA PRO A 489 -10.67 -60.49 -7.54
C PRO A 489 -11.03 -60.39 -6.05
N ALA A 490 -11.50 -59.24 -5.58
CA ALA A 490 -11.67 -58.94 -4.17
C ALA A 490 -12.69 -59.81 -3.43
N ASN A 491 -12.51 -59.97 -2.11
CA ASN A 491 -13.53 -60.45 -1.21
C ASN A 491 -14.62 -59.38 -1.04
N ILE A 492 -15.88 -59.77 -1.36
CA ILE A 492 -17.04 -58.85 -1.33
C ILE A 492 -17.79 -58.88 0.00
N SER A 493 -17.32 -59.58 1.02
CA SER A 493 -17.97 -59.60 2.34
C SER A 493 -18.19 -58.19 2.93
N PRO A 494 -17.31 -57.20 2.78
CA PRO A 494 -17.56 -55.82 3.19
C PRO A 494 -18.77 -55.20 2.49
N ILE A 495 -18.96 -55.44 1.18
CA ILE A 495 -20.06 -54.88 0.38
C ILE A 495 -21.41 -55.35 0.91
N ARG A 496 -21.53 -56.61 1.38
CA ARG A 496 -22.75 -57.14 1.96
C ARG A 496 -23.22 -56.43 3.23
N LYS A 497 -22.40 -55.52 3.79
CA LYS A 497 -22.75 -54.66 4.94
C LYS A 497 -23.21 -53.27 4.50
N MET A 498 -23.12 -52.93 3.21
CA MET A 498 -23.44 -51.61 2.67
C MET A 498 -24.94 -51.51 2.34
N THR A 499 -25.78 -51.55 3.35
CA THR A 499 -27.26 -51.56 3.19
C THR A 499 -27.84 -50.30 2.58
N TRP A 500 -27.03 -49.25 2.41
CA TRP A 500 -27.41 -48.01 1.75
C TRP A 500 -27.22 -48.02 0.23
N LEU A 501 -26.54 -49.08 -0.35
CA LEU A 501 -26.39 -49.21 -1.80
C LEU A 501 -27.76 -49.37 -2.46
N LYS A 502 -27.94 -48.66 -3.61
CA LYS A 502 -29.12 -48.82 -4.46
C LYS A 502 -28.87 -49.81 -5.59
N ASN A 503 -27.69 -49.77 -6.18
CA ASN A 503 -27.35 -50.56 -7.33
C ASN A 503 -25.94 -51.16 -7.18
N LEU A 504 -25.81 -52.47 -7.45
CA LEU A 504 -24.56 -53.21 -7.40
C LEU A 504 -24.41 -54.04 -8.68
N TRP A 505 -23.42 -53.71 -9.51
CA TRP A 505 -23.01 -54.50 -10.66
C TRP A 505 -21.83 -55.39 -10.28
N MET A 506 -21.99 -56.72 -10.44
CA MET A 506 -20.98 -57.73 -10.15
C MET A 506 -20.94 -58.78 -11.26
N ILE A 507 -20.75 -58.34 -12.49
CA ILE A 507 -20.66 -59.14 -13.69
C ILE A 507 -19.60 -60.24 -13.50
N PHE A 508 -19.87 -61.46 -13.99
CA PHE A 508 -19.06 -62.68 -13.83
C PHE A 508 -18.94 -63.25 -12.39
N ARG A 509 -19.74 -62.77 -11.41
CA ARG A 509 -19.72 -63.25 -10.03
C ARG A 509 -21.07 -63.91 -9.64
N LYS A 510 -21.61 -64.78 -10.47
CA LYS A 510 -22.96 -65.35 -10.31
C LYS A 510 -23.15 -66.14 -9.00
N ASP A 511 -22.11 -66.85 -8.56
CA ASP A 511 -22.18 -67.65 -7.35
C ASP A 511 -22.32 -66.83 -6.07
N GLU A 512 -21.76 -65.60 -6.10
CA GLU A 512 -21.81 -64.65 -4.98
C GLU A 512 -23.05 -63.75 -5.05
N ALA A 513 -23.62 -63.54 -6.22
CA ALA A 513 -24.71 -62.62 -6.42
C ALA A 513 -25.96 -63.00 -5.61
N TYR A 514 -26.31 -64.30 -5.54
CA TYR A 514 -27.45 -64.75 -4.77
C TYR A 514 -27.29 -64.45 -3.27
N VAL A 515 -26.15 -64.81 -2.68
CA VAL A 515 -25.86 -64.53 -1.26
C VAL A 515 -25.83 -63.03 -0.97
N THR A 516 -25.33 -62.23 -1.93
CA THR A 516 -25.28 -60.80 -1.81
C THR A 516 -26.66 -60.15 -1.88
N SER A 517 -27.54 -60.62 -2.78
CA SER A 517 -28.91 -60.09 -2.88
C SER A 517 -29.74 -60.43 -1.62
N GLN A 518 -29.46 -61.55 -0.96
CA GLN A 518 -30.10 -61.91 0.34
C GLN A 518 -29.62 -61.00 1.48
N ALA A 519 -28.34 -60.58 1.44
CA ALA A 519 -27.77 -59.68 2.44
C ALA A 519 -28.15 -58.18 2.19
N LEU A 520 -28.48 -57.83 0.95
CA LEU A 520 -28.85 -56.50 0.51
C LEU A 520 -30.21 -56.49 -0.19
N PRO A 521 -31.32 -56.71 0.53
CA PRO A 521 -32.64 -56.91 -0.06
C PRO A 521 -33.18 -55.68 -0.81
N ASP A 522 -32.74 -54.48 -0.42
CA ASP A 522 -33.16 -53.21 -1.03
C ASP A 522 -32.22 -52.74 -2.16
N THR A 523 -31.17 -53.53 -2.48
CA THR A 523 -30.18 -53.21 -3.50
C THR A 523 -30.48 -54.00 -4.79
N LYS A 524 -30.53 -53.33 -5.93
CA LYS A 524 -30.56 -54.01 -7.24
C LYS A 524 -29.21 -54.66 -7.52
N VAL A 525 -29.11 -55.97 -7.43
CA VAL A 525 -27.89 -56.74 -7.72
C VAL A 525 -27.93 -57.30 -9.13
N VAL A 526 -26.96 -56.89 -9.98
CA VAL A 526 -26.87 -57.33 -11.38
C VAL A 526 -25.59 -58.16 -11.58
N CYS A 527 -25.72 -59.37 -12.09
CA CYS A 527 -24.58 -60.27 -12.36
C CYS A 527 -24.58 -60.89 -13.78
N GLY A 528 -25.59 -60.58 -14.57
CA GLY A 528 -25.71 -61.05 -15.95
C GLY A 528 -25.22 -60.00 -16.95
N GLY A 529 -24.95 -60.42 -18.20
CA GLY A 529 -24.41 -59.59 -19.25
C GLY A 529 -22.97 -59.98 -19.60
N SER A 530 -22.53 -59.57 -20.77
CA SER A 530 -21.17 -59.81 -21.26
C SER A 530 -20.18 -58.70 -20.90
N ALA A 531 -20.67 -57.50 -20.67
CA ALA A 531 -19.89 -56.33 -20.31
C ALA A 531 -20.76 -55.33 -19.51
N THR A 532 -20.14 -54.37 -18.88
CA THR A 532 -20.78 -53.26 -18.20
C THR A 532 -21.70 -52.46 -19.12
N VAL A 533 -21.27 -52.23 -20.36
CA VAL A 533 -22.00 -51.48 -21.38
C VAL A 533 -23.38 -52.04 -21.68
N ASP A 534 -23.49 -53.38 -21.80
CA ASP A 534 -24.72 -54.09 -22.25
C ASP A 534 -25.65 -54.44 -21.09
N SER A 535 -25.28 -54.10 -19.84
CA SER A 535 -25.96 -54.56 -18.63
C SER A 535 -26.90 -53.56 -17.98
N GLY A 536 -27.03 -52.34 -18.56
CA GLY A 536 -27.84 -51.26 -18.04
C GLY A 536 -27.16 -50.43 -16.94
N TRP A 537 -25.85 -50.59 -16.75
CA TRP A 537 -25.06 -49.74 -15.84
C TRP A 537 -25.08 -48.26 -16.26
N ARG A 538 -24.99 -48.03 -17.57
CA ARG A 538 -25.01 -46.70 -18.16
C ARG A 538 -26.41 -46.05 -18.22
N ASP A 539 -27.44 -46.75 -17.84
CA ASP A 539 -28.81 -46.22 -17.77
C ASP A 539 -29.16 -45.66 -16.38
N LEU A 540 -28.22 -45.68 -15.44
CA LEU A 540 -28.43 -45.19 -14.08
C LEU A 540 -28.45 -43.66 -14.04
N PRO A 541 -29.31 -43.05 -13.19
CA PRO A 541 -29.38 -41.60 -13.04
C PRO A 541 -28.02 -40.95 -12.67
N ASN A 542 -27.25 -41.57 -11.77
CA ASN A 542 -25.94 -41.07 -11.39
C ASN A 542 -24.91 -41.15 -12.53
N TYR A 543 -25.06 -42.11 -13.46
CA TYR A 543 -24.24 -42.18 -14.66
C TYR A 543 -24.49 -40.95 -15.57
N TYR A 544 -25.75 -40.55 -15.76
CA TYR A 544 -26.08 -39.35 -16.53
C TYR A 544 -25.58 -38.10 -15.82
N ALA A 545 -25.78 -37.98 -14.49
CA ALA A 545 -25.27 -36.85 -13.71
C ALA A 545 -23.72 -36.72 -13.81
N MET A 546 -23.01 -37.83 -13.76
CA MET A 546 -21.56 -37.89 -13.97
C MET A 546 -21.18 -37.40 -15.37
N ARG A 547 -21.89 -37.89 -16.41
CA ARG A 547 -21.65 -37.43 -17.79
C ARG A 547 -21.85 -35.92 -17.94
N ASP A 548 -22.86 -35.38 -17.27
CA ASP A 548 -23.12 -33.92 -17.27
C ASP A 548 -21.96 -33.18 -16.59
N CYS A 549 -21.46 -33.66 -15.45
CA CYS A 549 -20.26 -33.10 -14.80
C CYS A 549 -19.02 -33.16 -15.70
N LEU A 550 -18.81 -34.30 -16.38
CA LEU A 550 -17.69 -34.50 -17.31
C LEU A 550 -17.87 -33.78 -18.66
N LYS A 551 -19.00 -33.08 -18.88
CA LYS A 551 -19.34 -32.40 -20.13
C LYS A 551 -19.25 -33.33 -21.36
N MET A 552 -19.79 -34.56 -21.22
CA MET A 552 -19.69 -35.62 -22.22
C MET A 552 -20.88 -35.63 -23.22
N TYR A 553 -21.39 -34.48 -23.62
CA TYR A 553 -22.64 -34.36 -24.39
C TYR A 553 -22.59 -35.02 -25.77
N TYR A 554 -21.42 -35.25 -26.33
CA TYR A 554 -21.25 -35.73 -27.72
C TYR A 554 -20.39 -36.99 -27.88
N MET A 555 -19.98 -37.65 -26.81
CA MET A 555 -19.23 -38.88 -26.92
C MET A 555 -20.21 -40.06 -27.02
N SER A 556 -20.48 -40.52 -28.24
CA SER A 556 -21.07 -41.83 -28.49
C SER A 556 -19.96 -42.88 -28.44
N TRP A 557 -19.97 -43.75 -27.49
CA TRP A 557 -19.10 -44.94 -27.47
C TRP A 557 -19.78 -46.10 -28.19
#